data_9d73ab7947f7b422bd7faa9389dec1f0
#
_entry.id   9d73ab7947f7b422bd7faa9389dec1f0
#
_cell.length_a   1.000
_cell.length_b   1.000
_cell.length_c   1.000
_cell.angle_alpha   90.00
_cell.angle_beta   90.00
_cell.angle_gamma   90.00
#
_symmetry.space_group_name_H-M   'P 1'
#
loop_
_entity.id
_entity.type
_entity.pdbx_description
1 polymer ?
#
loop_
_entity_poly.entity_id
_entity_poly.type
_entity_poly.pdbx_seq_one_letter_code
_entity_poly.pdbx_strand_id
1 'polypeptide(L)'
;ALPFATHAFDLVVCSEVMEHIHDESTAAAELYRVLKPGHPMVISVPRFFPEWVCWRLSDEYHMANQGHIRIYRKKRLVAMFENLGLHFTGHHYAHSLHAPYWWLKCLVGPTREDSRPVNIYHRFLTWDIMQKPKLTHLLDQLLNPLFGKSLVLYFKK
;
A
#
# COMPACT_ATOMS: atom_id res chain seq x y z
N ALA A 1 10.97 -11.28 -15.50
CA ALA A 1 11.77 -10.07 -15.78
C ALA A 1 10.89 -9.00 -16.38
N LEU A 2 11.11 -7.72 -16.02
CA LEU A 2 10.44 -6.58 -16.63
C LEU A 2 11.01 -6.37 -18.06
N PRO A 3 10.16 -6.00 -19.05
CA PRO A 3 10.58 -5.86 -20.46
C PRO A 3 11.32 -4.52 -20.72
N PHE A 4 12.18 -4.09 -19.79
CA PHE A 4 12.93 -2.84 -19.86
C PHE A 4 14.42 -3.10 -19.71
N ALA A 5 15.25 -2.22 -20.31
CA ALA A 5 16.68 -2.26 -20.14
C ALA A 5 17.10 -1.92 -18.70
N THR A 6 18.30 -2.35 -18.31
CA THR A 6 18.93 -1.92 -17.07
C THR A 6 19.12 -0.41 -17.08
N HIS A 7 18.87 0.26 -15.95
CA HIS A 7 19.01 1.71 -15.80
C HIS A 7 18.16 2.52 -16.80
N ALA A 8 16.93 2.08 -17.03
CA ALA A 8 16.03 2.74 -17.99
C ALA A 8 15.31 3.98 -17.40
N PHE A 9 15.06 4.00 -16.07
CA PHE A 9 14.16 4.97 -15.46
C PHE A 9 14.84 5.88 -14.44
N ASP A 10 14.43 7.14 -14.45
CA ASP A 10 14.84 8.16 -13.47
C ASP A 10 13.99 8.12 -12.19
N LEU A 11 12.85 7.42 -12.21
CA LEU A 11 11.98 7.18 -11.08
C LEU A 11 11.30 5.81 -11.26
N VAL A 12 11.28 5.01 -10.20
CA VAL A 12 10.48 3.78 -10.15
C VAL A 12 9.46 3.91 -9.01
N VAL A 13 8.20 3.69 -9.33
CA VAL A 13 7.11 3.64 -8.34
C VAL A 13 6.44 2.27 -8.43
N CYS A 14 6.40 1.58 -7.30
CA CYS A 14 5.69 0.31 -7.15
C CYS A 14 4.69 0.45 -6.00
N SER A 15 3.42 0.63 -6.35
CA SER A 15 2.37 0.97 -5.40
C SER A 15 1.34 -0.14 -5.31
N GLU A 16 1.18 -0.73 -4.11
CA GLU A 16 0.20 -1.77 -3.80
C GLU A 16 0.33 -2.96 -4.80
N VAL A 17 1.55 -3.45 -5.00
CA VAL A 17 1.86 -4.56 -5.93
C VAL A 17 2.66 -5.67 -5.26
N MET A 18 3.62 -5.32 -4.39
CA MET A 18 4.55 -6.29 -3.81
C MET A 18 3.86 -7.36 -2.97
N GLU A 19 2.74 -7.03 -2.33
CA GLU A 19 1.92 -7.94 -1.54
C GLU A 19 1.25 -9.04 -2.35
N HIS A 20 1.15 -8.89 -3.68
CA HIS A 20 0.53 -9.85 -4.60
C HIS A 20 1.54 -10.77 -5.28
N ILE A 21 2.83 -10.45 -5.23
CA ILE A 21 3.86 -11.16 -5.97
C ILE A 21 4.45 -12.30 -5.13
N HIS A 22 4.38 -13.55 -5.61
CA HIS A 22 4.94 -14.71 -4.92
C HIS A 22 6.44 -14.60 -4.73
N ASP A 23 7.19 -14.30 -5.80
CA ASP A 23 8.65 -14.11 -5.77
C ASP A 23 8.97 -12.61 -5.60
N GLU A 24 8.90 -12.14 -4.33
CA GLU A 24 9.18 -10.77 -3.97
C GLU A 24 10.65 -10.38 -4.19
N SER A 25 11.56 -11.34 -4.08
CA SER A 25 13.00 -11.08 -4.26
C SER A 25 13.34 -10.79 -5.72
N THR A 26 12.84 -11.59 -6.65
CA THR A 26 13.00 -11.33 -8.08
C THR A 26 12.33 -10.01 -8.48
N ALA A 27 11.13 -9.71 -7.95
CA ALA A 27 10.46 -8.46 -8.24
C ALA A 27 11.27 -7.24 -7.74
N ALA A 28 11.76 -7.29 -6.50
CA ALA A 28 12.59 -6.22 -5.94
C ALA A 28 13.90 -6.03 -6.73
N ALA A 29 14.55 -7.12 -7.11
CA ALA A 29 15.76 -7.08 -7.94
C ALA A 29 15.51 -6.45 -9.33
N GLU A 30 14.36 -6.73 -9.94
CA GLU A 30 13.98 -6.14 -11.23
C GLU A 30 13.67 -4.64 -11.12
N LEU A 31 12.95 -4.22 -10.06
CA LEU A 31 12.73 -2.79 -9.77
C LEU A 31 14.07 -2.05 -9.57
N TYR A 32 14.99 -2.68 -8.82
CA TYR A 32 16.35 -2.15 -8.65
C TYR A 32 17.10 -2.07 -9.98
N ARG A 33 17.06 -3.13 -10.80
CA ARG A 33 17.78 -3.21 -12.08
C ARG A 33 17.40 -2.09 -13.01
N VAL A 34 16.10 -1.82 -13.16
CA VAL A 34 15.60 -0.82 -14.13
C VAL A 34 15.80 0.62 -13.68
N LEU A 35 16.02 0.87 -12.38
CA LEU A 35 16.27 2.21 -11.84
C LEU A 35 17.72 2.64 -12.12
N LYS A 36 17.92 3.86 -12.58
CA LYS A 36 19.26 4.47 -12.76
C LYS A 36 19.95 4.69 -11.41
N PRO A 37 21.28 4.59 -11.34
CA PRO A 37 22.06 4.98 -10.15
C PRO A 37 21.81 6.43 -9.75
N GLY A 38 21.74 6.69 -8.44
CA GLY A 38 21.50 8.02 -7.88
C GLY A 38 20.04 8.47 -7.91
N HIS A 39 19.11 7.67 -8.42
CA HIS A 39 17.71 8.04 -8.64
C HIS A 39 16.76 7.45 -7.58
N PRO A 40 15.57 8.06 -7.38
CA PRO A 40 14.64 7.66 -6.34
C PRO A 40 13.77 6.47 -6.74
N MET A 41 13.40 5.67 -5.72
CA MET A 41 12.37 4.63 -5.80
C MET A 41 11.33 4.85 -4.70
N VAL A 42 10.08 4.65 -5.05
CA VAL A 42 8.95 4.70 -4.10
C VAL A 42 8.25 3.35 -4.10
N ILE A 43 8.09 2.77 -2.90
CA ILE A 43 7.37 1.52 -2.70
C ILE A 43 6.21 1.78 -1.75
N SER A 44 5.01 1.39 -2.13
CA SER A 44 3.86 1.41 -1.22
C SER A 44 3.26 0.01 -1.09
N VAL A 45 2.87 -0.33 0.13
CA VAL A 45 2.20 -1.59 0.47
C VAL A 45 1.15 -1.34 1.55
N PRO A 46 0.15 -2.21 1.72
CA PRO A 46 -0.75 -2.14 2.86
C PRO A 46 0.04 -2.13 4.18
N ARG A 47 -0.31 -1.20 5.07
CA ARG A 47 0.32 -1.11 6.39
C ARG A 47 -0.09 -2.31 7.25
N PHE A 48 0.86 -2.84 8.00
CA PHE A 48 0.68 -4.05 8.81
C PHE A 48 -0.58 -4.02 9.70
N PHE A 49 -0.77 -2.97 10.51
CA PHE A 49 -1.85 -2.95 11.51
C PHE A 49 -3.25 -2.89 10.88
N PRO A 50 -3.60 -1.95 9.97
CA PRO A 50 -4.91 -1.93 9.34
C PRO A 50 -5.22 -3.21 8.55
N GLU A 51 -4.23 -3.78 7.88
CA GLU A 51 -4.38 -5.00 7.10
C GLU A 51 -4.57 -6.23 8.00
N TRP A 52 -3.80 -6.33 9.08
CA TRP A 52 -3.96 -7.37 10.09
C TRP A 52 -5.38 -7.36 10.70
N VAL A 53 -5.95 -6.18 10.95
CA VAL A 53 -7.34 -6.05 11.42
C VAL A 53 -8.32 -6.64 10.39
N CYS A 54 -8.17 -6.33 9.10
CA CYS A 54 -8.99 -6.92 8.05
C CYS A 54 -8.91 -8.46 8.05
N TRP A 55 -7.70 -9.01 8.16
CA TRP A 55 -7.48 -10.46 8.20
C TRP A 55 -8.09 -11.12 9.45
N ARG A 56 -8.17 -10.40 10.57
CA ARG A 56 -8.81 -10.89 11.80
C ARG A 56 -10.34 -10.79 11.76
N LEU A 57 -10.87 -9.84 11.00
CA LEU A 57 -12.32 -9.63 10.88
C LEU A 57 -12.99 -10.53 9.84
N SER A 58 -12.25 -10.98 8.83
CA SER A 58 -12.85 -11.75 7.73
C SER A 58 -11.83 -12.66 7.05
N ASP A 59 -12.05 -13.97 7.20
CA ASP A 59 -11.29 -14.99 6.45
C ASP A 59 -11.58 -14.88 4.95
N GLU A 60 -12.81 -14.52 4.58
CA GLU A 60 -13.23 -14.31 3.20
C GLU A 60 -12.43 -13.17 2.55
N TYR A 61 -12.12 -12.10 3.28
CA TYR A 61 -11.29 -11.00 2.78
C TYR A 61 -9.90 -11.47 2.38
N HIS A 62 -9.31 -12.33 3.19
CA HIS A 62 -8.00 -12.93 2.91
C HIS A 62 -8.04 -13.91 1.73
N MET A 63 -9.11 -14.70 1.60
CA MET A 63 -9.24 -15.70 0.54
C MET A 63 -9.80 -15.13 -0.77
N ALA A 64 -10.73 -14.19 -0.72
CA ALA A 64 -11.40 -13.63 -1.89
C ALA A 64 -10.56 -12.59 -2.64
N ASN A 65 -9.73 -11.86 -1.93
CA ASN A 65 -8.72 -11.03 -2.59
C ASN A 65 -7.59 -11.94 -3.06
N GLN A 66 -7.71 -12.46 -4.26
CA GLN A 66 -6.60 -13.15 -4.99
C GLN A 66 -5.27 -12.38 -4.92
N GLY A 67 -5.08 -11.68 -3.84
CA GLY A 67 -4.30 -10.58 -3.81
C GLY A 67 -3.26 -10.52 -2.72
N HIS A 68 -3.64 -10.32 -1.53
CA HIS A 68 -2.69 -10.07 -0.44
C HIS A 68 -2.17 -11.40 0.12
N ILE A 69 -1.15 -11.96 -0.51
CA ILE A 69 -0.53 -13.21 -0.06
C ILE A 69 0.36 -13.00 1.17
N ARG A 70 0.63 -11.72 1.53
CA ARG A 70 1.45 -11.36 2.70
C ARG A 70 1.16 -9.96 3.23
N ILE A 71 1.46 -9.76 4.51
CA ILE A 71 1.48 -8.46 5.15
C ILE A 71 2.92 -8.07 5.46
N TYR A 72 3.34 -6.89 5.02
CA TYR A 72 4.70 -6.40 5.25
C TYR A 72 4.86 -5.69 6.58
N ARG A 73 5.94 -6.03 7.29
CA ARG A 73 6.49 -5.19 8.36
C ARG A 73 7.50 -4.22 7.75
N LYS A 74 7.44 -2.93 8.12
CA LYS A 74 8.34 -1.89 7.61
C LYS A 74 9.81 -2.33 7.62
N LYS A 75 10.31 -2.83 8.75
CA LYS A 75 11.71 -3.25 8.89
C LYS A 75 12.12 -4.31 7.87
N ARG A 76 11.26 -5.31 7.62
CA ARG A 76 11.54 -6.37 6.64
C ARG A 76 11.61 -5.82 5.22
N LEU A 77 10.66 -4.95 4.85
CA LEU A 77 10.61 -4.37 3.51
C LEU A 77 11.78 -3.42 3.26
N VAL A 78 12.14 -2.60 4.25
CA VAL A 78 13.34 -1.74 4.18
C VAL A 78 14.59 -2.59 3.98
N ALA A 79 14.82 -3.60 4.83
CA ALA A 79 16.00 -4.47 4.71
C ALA A 79 16.09 -5.19 3.36
N MET A 80 14.96 -5.59 2.76
CA MET A 80 14.94 -6.22 1.45
C MET A 80 15.55 -5.32 0.37
N PHE A 81 15.17 -4.05 0.34
CA PHE A 81 15.67 -3.10 -0.65
C PHE A 81 17.09 -2.58 -0.32
N GLU A 82 17.43 -2.44 0.97
CA GLU A 82 18.80 -2.08 1.39
C GLU A 82 19.81 -3.17 1.04
N ASN A 83 19.44 -4.45 1.15
CA ASN A 83 20.28 -5.57 0.74
C ASN A 83 20.57 -5.61 -0.76
N LEU A 84 19.76 -4.92 -1.59
CA LEU A 84 20.01 -4.72 -3.02
C LEU A 84 20.92 -3.51 -3.31
N GLY A 85 21.26 -2.72 -2.29
CA GLY A 85 22.09 -1.52 -2.44
C GLY A 85 21.33 -0.20 -2.53
N LEU A 86 20.03 -0.19 -2.22
CA LEU A 86 19.25 1.04 -2.08
C LEU A 86 19.44 1.64 -0.68
N HIS A 87 19.43 2.95 -0.59
CA HIS A 87 19.46 3.69 0.68
C HIS A 87 18.05 4.11 1.07
N PHE A 88 17.57 3.70 2.23
CA PHE A 88 16.30 4.16 2.78
C PHE A 88 16.40 5.63 3.17
N THR A 89 15.51 6.49 2.63
CA THR A 89 15.53 7.92 2.86
C THR A 89 14.38 8.43 3.72
N GLY A 90 13.30 7.65 3.84
CA GLY A 90 12.17 8.03 4.67
C GLY A 90 10.90 7.25 4.37
N HIS A 91 9.86 7.53 5.14
CA HIS A 91 8.54 6.93 4.95
C HIS A 91 7.44 7.85 5.46
N HIS A 92 6.22 7.58 5.00
CA HIS A 92 5.01 8.10 5.62
C HIS A 92 3.88 7.06 5.54
N TYR A 93 2.80 7.33 6.27
CA TYR A 93 1.55 6.59 6.17
C TYR A 93 0.52 7.44 5.45
N ALA A 94 -0.37 6.79 4.69
CA ALA A 94 -1.39 7.46 3.90
C ALA A 94 -2.74 6.74 4.00
N HIS A 95 -3.79 7.45 3.59
CA HIS A 95 -5.14 6.90 3.44
C HIS A 95 -5.78 6.41 4.74
N SER A 96 -5.68 7.21 5.82
CA SER A 96 -6.27 6.87 7.12
C SER A 96 -7.79 6.71 7.05
N LEU A 97 -8.47 7.54 6.26
CA LEU A 97 -9.92 7.48 6.05
C LEU A 97 -10.36 6.21 5.32
N HIS A 98 -9.44 5.49 4.66
CA HIS A 98 -9.76 4.23 3.99
C HIS A 98 -9.75 3.02 4.93
N ALA A 99 -9.01 3.05 6.04
CA ALA A 99 -8.93 1.92 6.96
C ALA A 99 -10.30 1.55 7.58
N PRO A 100 -11.08 2.50 8.15
CA PRO A 100 -12.40 2.18 8.68
C PRO A 100 -13.39 1.66 7.63
N TYR A 101 -13.28 2.11 6.38
CA TYR A 101 -14.09 1.57 5.28
C TYR A 101 -13.84 0.07 5.09
N TRP A 102 -12.57 -0.34 5.02
CA TRP A 102 -12.22 -1.73 4.82
C TRP A 102 -12.57 -2.58 6.04
N TRP A 103 -12.42 -2.06 7.26
CA TRP A 103 -12.86 -2.77 8.47
C TRP A 103 -14.39 -2.98 8.47
N LEU A 104 -15.15 -1.94 8.12
CA LEU A 104 -16.60 -2.05 7.99
C LEU A 104 -16.98 -3.05 6.91
N LYS A 105 -16.31 -3.05 5.76
CA LYS A 105 -16.53 -3.99 4.68
C LYS A 105 -16.23 -5.43 5.10
N CYS A 106 -15.15 -5.66 5.85
CA CYS A 106 -14.83 -6.97 6.44
C CYS A 106 -15.90 -7.45 7.44
N LEU A 107 -16.44 -6.55 8.28
CA LEU A 107 -17.48 -6.90 9.26
C LEU A 107 -18.81 -7.27 8.61
N VAL A 108 -19.17 -6.64 7.51
CA VAL A 108 -20.44 -6.86 6.81
C VAL A 108 -20.36 -8.05 5.83
N GLY A 109 -19.17 -8.39 5.39
CA GLY A 109 -18.87 -9.34 4.33
C GLY A 109 -18.23 -8.64 3.11
N PRO A 110 -16.99 -8.98 2.77
CA PRO A 110 -16.21 -8.25 1.74
C PRO A 110 -16.80 -8.37 0.33
N THR A 111 -17.58 -9.43 0.06
CA THR A 111 -18.26 -9.67 -1.21
C THR A 111 -19.67 -9.06 -1.25
N ARG A 112 -20.18 -8.60 -0.11
CA ARG A 112 -21.53 -8.07 -0.03
C ARG A 112 -21.63 -6.66 -0.59
N GLU A 113 -22.41 -6.49 -1.68
CA GLU A 113 -22.56 -5.22 -2.39
C GLU A 113 -23.78 -4.39 -1.94
N ASP A 114 -24.77 -5.03 -1.29
CA ASP A 114 -26.05 -4.42 -0.91
C ASP A 114 -26.02 -3.68 0.45
N SER A 115 -24.89 -3.61 1.11
CA SER A 115 -24.75 -2.99 2.42
C SER A 115 -24.86 -1.47 2.35
N ARG A 116 -25.96 -0.91 2.87
CA ARG A 116 -26.17 0.55 2.93
C ARG A 116 -25.03 1.32 3.61
N PRO A 117 -24.56 0.94 4.83
CA PRO A 117 -23.48 1.67 5.50
C PRO A 117 -22.17 1.63 4.70
N VAL A 118 -21.80 0.49 4.08
CA VAL A 118 -20.62 0.39 3.23
C VAL A 118 -20.75 1.31 2.01
N ASN A 119 -21.91 1.31 1.35
CA ASN A 119 -22.17 2.12 0.17
C ASN A 119 -22.16 3.63 0.48
N ILE A 120 -22.68 4.05 1.63
CA ILE A 120 -22.61 5.45 2.08
C ILE A 120 -21.16 5.85 2.31
N TYR A 121 -20.38 5.01 3.01
CA TYR A 121 -18.98 5.29 3.26
C TYR A 121 -18.16 5.31 1.96
N HIS A 122 -18.40 4.39 1.04
CA HIS A 122 -17.77 4.37 -0.28
C HIS A 122 -18.04 5.66 -1.07
N ARG A 123 -19.29 6.14 -1.07
CA ARG A 123 -19.65 7.42 -1.71
C ARG A 123 -18.93 8.60 -1.06
N PHE A 124 -18.77 8.59 0.26
CA PHE A 124 -17.99 9.60 0.96
C PHE A 124 -16.52 9.59 0.52
N LEU A 125 -15.87 8.42 0.46
CA LEU A 125 -14.48 8.30 -0.01
C LEU A 125 -14.34 8.73 -1.48
N THR A 126 -15.28 8.35 -2.33
CA THR A 126 -15.29 8.78 -3.74
C THR A 126 -15.40 10.30 -3.84
N TRP A 127 -16.31 10.91 -3.07
CA TRP A 127 -16.43 12.36 -3.01
C TRP A 127 -15.15 13.02 -2.51
N ASP A 128 -14.53 12.48 -1.47
CA ASP A 128 -13.28 12.97 -0.89
C ASP A 128 -12.14 12.96 -1.92
N ILE A 129 -11.96 11.86 -2.64
CA ILE A 129 -10.94 11.73 -3.69
C ILE A 129 -11.19 12.73 -4.83
N MET A 130 -12.44 12.91 -5.24
CA MET A 130 -12.79 13.74 -6.39
C MET A 130 -12.75 15.24 -6.05
N GLN A 131 -13.22 15.64 -4.87
CA GLN A 131 -13.32 17.04 -4.47
C GLN A 131 -12.10 17.55 -3.71
N LYS A 132 -11.33 16.66 -3.08
CA LYS A 132 -10.13 16.96 -2.28
C LYS A 132 -10.38 18.08 -1.25
N PRO A 133 -11.41 17.97 -0.38
CA PRO A 133 -11.72 19.04 0.58
C PRO A 133 -10.57 19.21 1.56
N LYS A 134 -10.26 20.46 1.89
CA LYS A 134 -9.17 20.77 2.83
C LYS A 134 -9.34 20.13 4.20
N LEU A 135 -10.59 20.04 4.68
CA LEU A 135 -10.90 19.47 6.00
C LEU A 135 -10.58 17.98 6.06
N THR A 136 -11.03 17.19 5.09
CA THR A 136 -10.77 15.74 5.05
C THR A 136 -9.31 15.45 4.82
N HIS A 137 -8.63 16.25 3.99
CA HIS A 137 -7.19 16.16 3.80
C HIS A 137 -6.41 16.42 5.09
N LEU A 138 -6.80 17.44 5.86
CA LEU A 138 -6.21 17.72 7.18
C LEU A 138 -6.45 16.56 8.16
N LEU A 139 -7.68 16.04 8.22
CA LEU A 139 -8.03 14.88 9.04
C LEU A 139 -7.22 13.65 8.64
N ASP A 140 -7.10 13.37 7.34
CA ASP A 140 -6.30 12.26 6.85
C ASP A 140 -4.84 12.40 7.28
N GLN A 141 -4.23 13.58 7.13
CA GLN A 141 -2.87 13.85 7.58
C GLN A 141 -2.69 13.64 9.10
N LEU A 142 -3.61 14.12 9.92
CA LEU A 142 -3.56 13.96 11.37
C LEU A 142 -3.74 12.51 11.82
N LEU A 143 -4.57 11.74 11.11
CA LEU A 143 -4.89 10.35 11.45
C LEU A 143 -3.95 9.34 10.79
N ASN A 144 -3.21 9.71 9.75
CA ASN A 144 -2.29 8.81 9.05
C ASN A 144 -1.28 8.11 9.97
N PRO A 145 -0.67 8.75 10.99
CA PRO A 145 0.24 8.06 11.90
C PRO A 145 -0.43 6.91 12.67
N LEU A 146 -1.73 7.03 12.95
CA LEU A 146 -2.51 6.04 13.71
C LEU A 146 -3.14 4.98 12.80
N PHE A 147 -3.87 5.40 11.77
CA PHE A 147 -4.76 4.57 10.97
C PHE A 147 -4.42 4.52 9.48
N GLY A 148 -3.34 5.20 9.03
CA GLY A 148 -2.95 5.19 7.63
C GLY A 148 -2.92 3.77 7.08
N LYS A 149 -3.71 3.51 6.01
CA LYS A 149 -3.87 2.17 5.43
C LYS A 149 -2.62 1.74 4.66
N SER A 150 -1.96 2.67 4.01
CA SER A 150 -0.77 2.40 3.21
C SER A 150 0.50 2.86 3.92
N LEU A 151 1.55 2.06 3.78
CA LEU A 151 2.92 2.40 4.15
C LEU A 151 3.68 2.74 2.87
N VAL A 152 4.14 3.98 2.76
CA VAL A 152 4.96 4.46 1.64
C VAL A 152 6.40 4.60 2.08
N LEU A 153 7.31 3.95 1.36
CA LEU A 153 8.76 3.96 1.61
C LEU A 153 9.48 4.66 0.47
N TYR A 154 10.47 5.44 0.81
CA TYR A 154 11.34 6.16 -0.12
C TYR A 154 12.75 5.62 -0.05
N PHE A 155 13.33 5.38 -1.22
CA PHE A 155 14.69 4.90 -1.37
C PHE A 155 15.44 5.73 -2.43
N LYS A 156 16.77 5.66 -2.38
CA LYS A 156 17.67 6.18 -3.41
C LYS A 156 18.68 5.08 -3.77
N LYS A 157 18.89 4.87 -5.08
CA LYS A 157 19.89 3.93 -5.59
C LYS A 157 21.28 4.54 -5.58
#